data_edc9b1b3c0200dd1d1249f94446fc5c2
#
_entry.id   edc9b1b3c0200dd1d1249f94446fc5c2
#
_cell.length_a   1.000
_cell.length_b   1.000
_cell.length_c   1.000
_cell.angle_alpha   90.00
_cell.angle_beta   90.00
_cell.angle_gamma   90.00
#
_symmetry.space_group_name_H-M   'P 1'
#
loop_
_entity.id
_entity.type
_entity.pdbx_description
1 polymer ?
#
loop_
_entity_poly.entity_id
_entity_poly.type
_entity_poly.pdbx_seq_one_letter_code
_entity_poly.pdbx_strand_id
1 'polypeptide(L)'
;LQAQQNNDLPVLNWEEMSPTGSMDLLYADQFSADYYEDGIALITIGDADQFLLLPEGVSAPDGLPASITVLHKPVKNIYLVATSAMDDFIRLDALDSIALSGTKETGWYLPEAKTAMEEGKIAYAGKYSAPDYETIVSSSCELAVESTMIYHTPEVKEQLERLGIPVLVERSSYESHPLGRMEWIRLY
;
A
#
# COMPACT_ATOMS: atom_id res chain seq x y z
N LEU A 1 10.80 28.40 -34.24
CA LEU A 1 10.13 28.73 -32.96
C LEU A 1 9.20 27.60 -32.63
N GLN A 2 9.71 26.60 -31.90
CA GLN A 2 8.90 25.55 -31.29
C GLN A 2 8.31 26.11 -30.01
N ALA A 3 6.98 26.23 -29.97
CA ALA A 3 6.27 26.50 -28.75
C ALA A 3 6.43 25.29 -27.83
N GLN A 4 7.10 25.47 -26.70
CA GLN A 4 7.01 24.57 -25.53
C GLN A 4 5.55 24.62 -25.08
N GLN A 5 4.80 23.54 -25.28
CA GLN A 5 3.57 23.31 -24.55
C GLN A 5 3.98 23.01 -23.09
N ASN A 6 3.86 24.03 -22.25
CA ASN A 6 3.77 23.80 -20.81
C ASN A 6 2.51 22.99 -20.59
N ASN A 7 2.69 21.71 -20.28
CA ASN A 7 1.63 20.86 -19.78
C ASN A 7 1.48 21.14 -18.28
N ASP A 8 1.08 22.35 -17.92
CA ASP A 8 0.67 22.67 -16.55
C ASP A 8 -0.66 21.96 -16.30
N LEU A 9 -0.58 20.77 -15.74
CA LEU A 9 -1.77 20.13 -15.15
C LEU A 9 -2.32 21.09 -14.09
N PRO A 10 -3.66 21.25 -14.00
CA PRO A 10 -4.25 22.13 -12.99
C PRO A 10 -3.78 21.68 -11.60
N VAL A 11 -3.35 22.64 -10.80
CA VAL A 11 -3.00 22.40 -9.40
C VAL A 11 -4.30 22.05 -8.67
N LEU A 12 -4.34 20.85 -8.13
CA LEU A 12 -5.47 20.40 -7.32
C LEU A 12 -5.45 21.10 -5.96
N ASN A 13 -6.62 21.46 -5.43
CA ASN A 13 -6.78 22.03 -4.09
C ASN A 13 -7.65 21.08 -3.25
N TRP A 14 -7.08 20.57 -2.17
CA TRP A 14 -7.75 19.61 -1.30
C TRP A 14 -9.09 20.10 -0.75
N GLU A 15 -9.17 21.38 -0.37
CA GLU A 15 -10.40 21.97 0.19
C GLU A 15 -11.55 22.05 -0.83
N GLU A 16 -11.23 22.04 -2.12
CA GLU A 16 -12.22 22.08 -3.22
C GLU A 16 -12.60 20.69 -3.71
N MET A 17 -11.87 19.64 -3.30
CA MET A 17 -12.14 18.26 -3.70
C MET A 17 -13.29 17.69 -2.88
N SER A 18 -14.17 16.99 -3.57
CA SER A 18 -15.29 16.25 -2.95
C SER A 18 -15.36 14.84 -3.52
N PRO A 19 -15.64 13.83 -2.70
CA PRO A 19 -15.78 12.46 -3.20
C PRO A 19 -16.99 12.36 -4.14
N THR A 20 -16.81 11.63 -5.23
CA THR A 20 -17.85 11.32 -6.23
C THR A 20 -18.57 10.02 -5.93
N GLY A 21 -18.02 9.20 -5.02
CA GLY A 21 -18.57 7.92 -4.58
C GLY A 21 -17.62 7.24 -3.62
N SER A 22 -18.04 6.09 -3.12
CA SER A 22 -17.25 5.26 -2.20
C SER A 22 -17.27 3.80 -2.65
N MET A 23 -16.29 3.03 -2.21
CA MET A 23 -16.27 1.59 -2.42
C MET A 23 -17.43 0.93 -1.67
N ASP A 24 -18.25 0.17 -2.39
CA ASP A 24 -19.36 -0.58 -1.79
C ASP A 24 -18.84 -1.85 -1.13
N LEU A 25 -18.66 -1.80 0.19
CA LEU A 25 -18.23 -2.92 1.03
C LEU A 25 -19.45 -3.46 1.80
N LEU A 26 -19.65 -4.77 1.72
CA LEU A 26 -20.80 -5.43 2.34
C LEU A 26 -20.51 -5.92 3.75
N TYR A 27 -19.26 -6.29 4.03
CA TYR A 27 -18.86 -6.96 5.26
C TYR A 27 -17.62 -6.37 5.90
N ALA A 28 -16.71 -5.78 5.12
CA ALA A 28 -15.49 -5.19 5.65
C ALA A 28 -15.79 -3.88 6.37
N ASP A 29 -15.21 -3.73 7.56
CA ASP A 29 -15.34 -2.54 8.41
C ASP A 29 -13.97 -1.96 8.83
N GLN A 30 -12.86 -2.62 8.45
CA GLN A 30 -11.52 -2.19 8.82
C GLN A 30 -10.84 -1.31 7.76
N PHE A 31 -11.47 -1.09 6.62
CA PHE A 31 -11.02 -0.10 5.63
C PHE A 31 -12.20 0.50 4.88
N SER A 32 -11.98 1.65 4.26
CA SER A 32 -12.88 2.26 3.29
C SER A 32 -12.09 2.94 2.17
N ALA A 33 -12.75 3.22 1.07
CA ALA A 33 -12.17 4.01 -0.01
C ALA A 33 -13.21 4.96 -0.58
N ASP A 34 -12.87 6.23 -0.65
CA ASP A 34 -13.66 7.28 -1.29
C ASP A 34 -13.01 7.65 -2.62
N TYR A 35 -13.81 7.72 -3.67
CA TYR A 35 -13.35 8.04 -5.01
C TYR A 35 -13.57 9.51 -5.32
N TYR A 36 -12.61 10.11 -5.97
CA TYR A 36 -12.65 11.47 -6.47
C TYR A 36 -12.56 11.47 -7.99
N GLU A 37 -12.70 12.64 -8.61
CA GLU A 37 -12.49 12.78 -10.04
C GLU A 37 -11.06 12.39 -10.44
N ASP A 38 -10.83 12.19 -11.74
CA ASP A 38 -9.52 11.89 -12.33
C ASP A 38 -8.83 10.63 -11.78
N GLY A 39 -9.58 9.69 -11.20
CA GLY A 39 -9.06 8.42 -10.72
C GLY A 39 -8.28 8.51 -9.40
N ILE A 40 -8.48 9.58 -8.64
CA ILE A 40 -7.95 9.75 -7.28
C ILE A 40 -8.81 8.97 -6.30
N ALA A 41 -8.20 8.39 -5.27
CA ALA A 41 -8.92 7.71 -4.20
C ALA A 41 -8.29 8.01 -2.85
N LEU A 42 -9.12 8.20 -1.83
CA LEU A 42 -8.70 8.27 -0.43
C LEU A 42 -9.04 6.94 0.24
N ILE A 43 -8.02 6.24 0.67
CA ILE A 43 -8.15 4.99 1.42
C ILE A 43 -8.01 5.32 2.90
N THR A 44 -8.90 4.81 3.73
CA THR A 44 -8.81 4.90 5.18
C THR A 44 -8.70 3.49 5.76
N ILE A 45 -7.68 3.25 6.59
CA ILE A 45 -7.43 2.00 7.27
C ILE A 45 -7.71 2.17 8.77
N GLY A 46 -8.61 1.38 9.31
CA GLY A 46 -9.08 1.56 10.68
C GLY A 46 -9.70 2.94 10.87
N ASP A 47 -9.33 3.62 11.97
CA ASP A 47 -9.93 4.90 12.33
C ASP A 47 -9.05 6.12 11.97
N ALA A 48 -7.80 5.90 11.53
CA ALA A 48 -6.83 7.00 11.49
C ALA A 48 -5.86 7.00 10.30
N ASP A 49 -5.41 5.88 9.80
CA ASP A 49 -4.39 5.85 8.75
C ASP A 49 -5.03 6.13 7.39
N GLN A 50 -4.62 7.22 6.73
CA GLN A 50 -5.18 7.65 5.45
C GLN A 50 -4.12 7.72 4.36
N PHE A 51 -4.50 7.25 3.18
CA PHE A 51 -3.64 7.21 1.99
C PHE A 51 -4.38 7.83 0.81
N LEU A 52 -3.83 8.92 0.26
CA LEU A 52 -4.34 9.49 -0.98
C LEU A 52 -3.61 8.83 -2.16
N LEU A 53 -4.36 8.08 -2.94
CA LEU A 53 -3.86 7.37 -4.09
C LEU A 53 -4.04 8.22 -5.35
N LEU A 54 -2.94 8.67 -5.92
CA LEU A 54 -2.90 9.53 -7.10
C LEU A 54 -2.53 8.74 -8.35
N PRO A 55 -3.05 9.07 -9.53
CA PRO A 55 -2.54 8.58 -10.79
C PRO A 55 -1.07 8.98 -11.00
N GLU A 56 -0.38 8.26 -11.87
CA GLU A 56 0.99 8.58 -12.26
C GLU A 56 1.08 10.01 -12.82
N GLY A 57 2.07 10.77 -12.36
CA GLY A 57 2.33 12.14 -12.81
C GLY A 57 1.42 13.21 -12.21
N VAL A 58 0.43 12.83 -11.39
CA VAL A 58 -0.43 13.80 -10.69
C VAL A 58 0.25 14.22 -9.40
N SER A 59 0.38 15.54 -9.18
CA SER A 59 0.94 16.09 -7.94
C SER A 59 -0.08 16.05 -6.81
N ALA A 60 0.42 15.98 -5.58
CA ALA A 60 -0.42 16.09 -4.40
C ALA A 60 -1.18 17.42 -4.40
N PRO A 61 -2.47 17.43 -3.97
CA PRO A 61 -3.25 18.65 -3.87
C PRO A 61 -2.63 19.65 -2.89
N ASP A 62 -2.75 20.95 -3.20
CA ASP A 62 -2.46 21.99 -2.24
C ASP A 62 -3.42 21.90 -1.06
N GLY A 63 -2.94 22.18 0.15
CA GLY A 63 -3.74 22.13 1.37
C GLY A 63 -4.00 20.70 1.89
N LEU A 64 -3.37 19.66 1.32
CA LEU A 64 -3.52 18.30 1.82
C LEU A 64 -3.02 18.20 3.27
N PRO A 65 -3.83 17.65 4.21
CA PRO A 65 -3.40 17.45 5.59
C PRO A 65 -2.14 16.58 5.67
N ALA A 66 -1.19 16.95 6.52
CA ALA A 66 0.07 16.23 6.71
C ALA A 66 -0.13 14.79 7.26
N SER A 67 -1.31 14.49 7.81
CA SER A 67 -1.68 13.14 8.26
C SER A 67 -2.04 12.19 7.14
N ILE A 68 -2.27 12.70 5.92
CA ILE A 68 -2.61 11.88 4.75
C ILE A 68 -1.32 11.55 4.00
N THR A 69 -1.05 10.27 3.88
CA THR A 69 0.10 9.77 3.12
C THR A 69 -0.24 9.69 1.63
N VAL A 70 0.64 10.21 0.79
CA VAL A 70 0.44 10.16 -0.68
C VAL A 70 1.09 8.91 -1.25
N LEU A 71 0.35 8.18 -2.07
CA LEU A 71 0.82 7.06 -2.89
C LEU A 71 0.52 7.34 -4.37
N HIS A 72 1.39 6.89 -5.27
CA HIS A 72 1.17 7.02 -6.72
C HIS A 72 0.92 5.65 -7.35
N LYS A 73 -0.10 5.58 -8.22
CA LYS A 73 -0.37 4.37 -9.01
C LYS A 73 0.54 4.29 -10.24
N PRO A 74 0.98 3.10 -10.62
CA PRO A 74 0.92 1.84 -9.87
C PRO A 74 1.96 1.82 -8.75
N VAL A 75 1.58 1.35 -7.55
CA VAL A 75 2.53 1.14 -6.44
C VAL A 75 3.40 -0.07 -6.74
N LYS A 76 4.70 0.08 -6.63
CA LYS A 76 5.70 -0.94 -6.97
C LYS A 76 6.68 -1.18 -5.83
N ASN A 77 7.50 -2.21 -5.99
CA ASN A 77 8.57 -2.55 -5.03
C ASN A 77 8.03 -2.67 -3.60
N ILE A 78 6.88 -3.30 -3.44
CA ILE A 78 6.22 -3.47 -2.15
C ILE A 78 7.04 -4.40 -1.25
N TYR A 79 7.25 -4.00 0.00
CA TYR A 79 7.70 -4.87 1.08
C TYR A 79 6.48 -5.48 1.77
N LEU A 80 6.19 -6.75 1.47
CA LEU A 80 5.03 -7.45 1.98
C LEU A 80 5.38 -8.28 3.21
N VAL A 81 4.85 -7.87 4.36
CA VAL A 81 4.98 -8.57 5.65
C VAL A 81 3.68 -9.28 6.03
N ALA A 82 2.54 -8.68 5.70
CA ALA A 82 1.22 -9.27 5.92
C ALA A 82 1.02 -10.50 5.01
N THR A 83 1.20 -11.70 5.56
CA THR A 83 1.10 -12.94 4.79
C THR A 83 -0.29 -13.19 4.20
N SER A 84 -1.34 -12.64 4.84
CA SER A 84 -2.72 -12.70 4.35
C SER A 84 -2.91 -12.05 2.99
N ALA A 85 -2.17 -10.99 2.70
CA ALA A 85 -2.30 -10.24 1.45
C ALA A 85 -1.62 -10.93 0.25
N MET A 86 -0.70 -11.87 0.46
CA MET A 86 0.04 -12.49 -0.65
C MET A 86 -0.90 -13.19 -1.65
N ASP A 87 -1.91 -13.93 -1.17
CA ASP A 87 -2.87 -14.60 -2.06
C ASP A 87 -3.71 -13.59 -2.86
N ASP A 88 -4.04 -12.44 -2.26
CA ASP A 88 -4.77 -11.37 -2.96
C ASP A 88 -3.96 -10.83 -4.13
N PHE A 89 -2.65 -10.55 -3.94
CA PHE A 89 -1.78 -10.11 -5.03
C PHE A 89 -1.64 -11.17 -6.13
N ILE A 90 -1.56 -12.46 -5.75
CA ILE A 90 -1.53 -13.56 -6.73
C ILE A 90 -2.84 -13.60 -7.53
N ARG A 91 -4.00 -13.51 -6.87
CA ARG A 91 -5.32 -13.52 -7.51
C ARG A 91 -5.57 -12.35 -8.44
N LEU A 92 -4.99 -11.21 -8.13
CA LEU A 92 -5.05 -10.00 -8.95
C LEU A 92 -4.03 -9.98 -10.10
N ASP A 93 -3.22 -11.04 -10.26
CA ASP A 93 -2.09 -11.07 -11.19
C ASP A 93 -1.12 -9.89 -10.98
N ALA A 94 -0.94 -9.51 -9.72
CA ALA A 94 -0.14 -8.35 -9.30
C ALA A 94 1.09 -8.72 -8.47
N LEU A 95 1.54 -9.98 -8.53
CA LEU A 95 2.69 -10.47 -7.77
C LEU A 95 3.97 -9.70 -8.09
N ASP A 96 4.10 -9.21 -9.32
CA ASP A 96 5.24 -8.40 -9.78
C ASP A 96 5.34 -7.02 -9.08
N SER A 97 4.29 -6.59 -8.37
CA SER A 97 4.34 -5.39 -7.53
C SER A 97 5.13 -5.60 -6.24
N ILE A 98 5.34 -6.84 -5.84
CA ILE A 98 6.04 -7.22 -4.61
C ILE A 98 7.51 -7.49 -4.94
N ALA A 99 8.42 -6.73 -4.36
CA ALA A 99 9.86 -6.93 -4.47
C ALA A 99 10.46 -7.62 -3.24
N LEU A 100 9.85 -7.43 -2.07
CA LEU A 100 10.40 -7.87 -0.80
C LEU A 100 9.35 -8.59 0.04
N SER A 101 9.78 -9.60 0.78
CA SER A 101 8.94 -10.39 1.68
C SER A 101 9.45 -10.34 3.12
N GLY A 102 8.53 -10.19 4.07
CA GLY A 102 8.79 -10.36 5.50
C GLY A 102 8.86 -11.82 5.95
N THR A 103 8.57 -12.75 5.05
CA THR A 103 8.57 -14.20 5.28
C THR A 103 9.63 -14.84 4.37
N LYS A 104 10.43 -15.74 4.93
CA LYS A 104 11.40 -16.51 4.16
C LYS A 104 10.69 -17.47 3.19
N GLU A 105 11.36 -17.83 2.10
CA GLU A 105 10.85 -18.77 1.11
C GLU A 105 10.29 -20.05 1.76
N THR A 106 11.01 -20.62 2.72
CA THR A 106 10.61 -21.83 3.45
C THR A 106 9.35 -21.68 4.32
N GLY A 107 8.95 -20.44 4.60
CA GLY A 107 7.76 -20.12 5.39
C GLY A 107 6.49 -19.94 4.55
N TRP A 108 6.60 -19.92 3.22
CA TRP A 108 5.45 -19.80 2.33
C TRP A 108 4.85 -21.17 2.00
N TYR A 109 3.53 -21.24 1.98
CA TYR A 109 2.76 -22.40 1.49
C TYR A 109 2.21 -22.16 0.07
N LEU A 110 2.21 -20.90 -0.40
CA LEU A 110 1.76 -20.50 -1.73
C LEU A 110 2.87 -20.80 -2.75
N PRO A 111 2.63 -21.68 -3.74
CA PRO A 111 3.65 -22.08 -4.71
C PRO A 111 4.20 -20.90 -5.51
N GLU A 112 3.32 -19.95 -5.90
CA GLU A 112 3.68 -18.78 -6.68
C GLU A 112 4.66 -17.88 -5.91
N ALA A 113 4.42 -17.66 -4.62
CA ALA A 113 5.32 -16.90 -3.76
C ALA A 113 6.69 -17.58 -3.61
N LYS A 114 6.70 -18.90 -3.41
CA LYS A 114 7.94 -19.68 -3.36
C LYS A 114 8.73 -19.56 -4.66
N THR A 115 8.09 -19.81 -5.78
CA THR A 115 8.72 -19.74 -7.10
C THR A 115 9.30 -18.35 -7.35
N ALA A 116 8.56 -17.29 -7.03
CA ALA A 116 9.05 -15.93 -7.19
C ALA A 116 10.29 -15.63 -6.33
N MET A 117 10.37 -16.20 -5.12
CA MET A 117 11.54 -16.08 -4.26
C MET A 117 12.72 -16.92 -4.76
N GLU A 118 12.49 -18.16 -5.21
CA GLU A 118 13.50 -19.03 -5.82
C GLU A 118 14.12 -18.42 -7.08
N GLU A 119 13.30 -17.74 -7.88
CA GLU A 119 13.73 -17.03 -9.08
C GLU A 119 14.38 -15.66 -8.79
N GLY A 120 14.41 -15.25 -7.53
CA GLY A 120 14.99 -13.97 -7.12
C GLY A 120 14.14 -12.74 -7.47
N LYS A 121 12.88 -12.93 -7.86
CA LYS A 121 11.93 -11.83 -8.12
C LYS A 121 11.48 -11.15 -6.83
N ILE A 122 11.36 -11.93 -5.75
CA ILE A 122 11.04 -11.45 -4.41
C ILE A 122 12.18 -11.86 -3.48
N ALA A 123 12.74 -10.89 -2.75
CA ALA A 123 13.81 -11.15 -1.78
C ALA A 123 13.28 -11.08 -0.34
N TYR A 124 13.88 -11.85 0.56
CA TYR A 124 13.59 -11.73 1.98
C TYR A 124 14.29 -10.49 2.56
N ALA A 125 13.52 -9.61 3.21
CA ALA A 125 14.01 -8.36 3.79
C ALA A 125 13.72 -8.22 5.29
N GLY A 126 13.78 -9.33 6.02
CA GLY A 126 13.52 -9.34 7.46
C GLY A 126 12.03 -9.45 7.81
N LYS A 127 11.76 -9.79 9.07
CA LYS A 127 10.39 -9.92 9.60
C LYS A 127 9.91 -8.57 10.19
N TYR A 128 8.61 -8.48 10.50
CA TYR A 128 7.98 -7.27 11.07
C TYR A 128 8.76 -6.62 12.24
N SER A 129 9.39 -7.41 13.10
CA SER A 129 10.11 -6.92 14.28
C SER A 129 11.62 -6.69 14.06
N ALA A 130 12.14 -7.04 12.90
CA ALA A 130 13.55 -6.89 12.55
C ALA A 130 13.70 -6.81 11.02
N PRO A 131 13.23 -5.73 10.39
CA PRO A 131 13.40 -5.49 8.96
C PRO A 131 14.87 -5.24 8.61
N ASP A 132 15.26 -5.62 7.41
CA ASP A 132 16.52 -5.21 6.80
C ASP A 132 16.31 -3.86 6.09
N TYR A 133 16.48 -2.78 6.84
CA TYR A 133 16.25 -1.41 6.33
C TYR A 133 17.15 -1.06 5.14
N GLU A 134 18.39 -1.57 5.10
CA GLU A 134 19.31 -1.34 4.00
C GLU A 134 18.75 -1.94 2.69
N THR A 135 18.35 -3.20 2.74
CA THR A 135 17.72 -3.88 1.60
C THR A 135 16.43 -3.19 1.18
N ILE A 136 15.58 -2.79 2.13
CA ILE A 136 14.29 -2.12 1.84
C ILE A 136 14.52 -0.78 1.14
N VAL A 137 15.43 0.05 1.63
CA VAL A 137 15.75 1.36 1.03
C VAL A 137 16.41 1.18 -0.33
N SER A 138 17.38 0.27 -0.45
CA SER A 138 18.11 0.06 -1.70
C SER A 138 17.24 -0.52 -2.83
N SER A 139 16.14 -1.20 -2.50
CA SER A 139 15.16 -1.69 -3.47
C SER A 139 14.21 -0.61 -3.97
N SER A 140 14.33 0.63 -3.51
CA SER A 140 13.37 1.72 -3.80
C SER A 140 11.94 1.34 -3.42
N CYS A 141 11.77 0.78 -2.22
CA CYS A 141 10.47 0.37 -1.69
C CYS A 141 9.50 1.55 -1.63
N GLU A 142 8.33 1.40 -2.22
CA GLU A 142 7.30 2.45 -2.29
C GLU A 142 6.21 2.30 -1.23
N LEU A 143 6.05 1.10 -0.67
CA LEU A 143 5.05 0.79 0.35
C LEU A 143 5.46 -0.45 1.14
N ALA A 144 5.39 -0.37 2.46
CA ALA A 144 5.41 -1.54 3.33
C ALA A 144 3.97 -1.93 3.69
N VAL A 145 3.59 -3.18 3.42
CA VAL A 145 2.30 -3.74 3.84
C VAL A 145 2.56 -4.63 5.04
N GLU A 146 2.35 -4.06 6.21
CA GLU A 146 2.60 -4.71 7.50
C GLU A 146 1.34 -5.40 8.03
N SER A 147 1.53 -6.40 8.88
CA SER A 147 0.43 -7.00 9.64
C SER A 147 0.20 -6.25 10.96
N THR A 148 -0.91 -6.53 11.63
CA THR A 148 -1.21 -5.97 12.96
C THR A 148 -0.17 -6.31 14.03
N MET A 149 0.73 -7.26 13.77
CA MET A 149 1.88 -7.55 14.64
C MET A 149 2.82 -6.35 14.80
N ILE A 150 2.83 -5.42 13.84
CA ILE A 150 3.64 -4.19 13.91
C ILE A 150 3.26 -3.31 15.12
N TYR A 151 2.04 -3.44 15.63
CA TYR A 151 1.60 -2.70 16.82
C TYR A 151 2.37 -3.10 18.10
N HIS A 152 3.04 -4.25 18.09
CA HIS A 152 3.92 -4.69 19.18
C HIS A 152 5.35 -4.12 19.07
N THR A 153 5.68 -3.52 17.93
CA THR A 153 6.98 -2.91 17.63
C THR A 153 6.78 -1.57 16.91
N PRO A 154 6.12 -0.59 17.54
CA PRO A 154 5.77 0.69 16.91
C PRO A 154 7.00 1.44 16.40
N GLU A 155 8.16 1.25 17.04
CA GLU A 155 9.44 1.82 16.62
C GLU A 155 9.87 1.39 15.20
N VAL A 156 9.47 0.20 14.76
CA VAL A 156 9.75 -0.28 13.40
C VAL A 156 8.92 0.50 12.38
N LYS A 157 7.61 0.69 12.64
CA LYS A 157 6.75 1.52 11.79
C LYS A 157 7.31 2.94 11.67
N GLU A 158 7.62 3.56 12.80
CA GLU A 158 8.21 4.90 12.83
C GLU A 158 9.53 4.99 12.08
N GLN A 159 10.38 3.96 12.14
CA GLN A 159 11.66 3.94 11.42
C GLN A 159 11.46 3.82 9.91
N LEU A 160 10.55 2.98 9.44
CA LEU A 160 10.19 2.88 8.01
C LEU A 160 9.68 4.23 7.49
N GLU A 161 8.76 4.87 8.23
CA GLU A 161 8.21 6.18 7.86
C GLU A 161 9.28 7.28 7.85
N ARG A 162 10.22 7.28 8.80
CA ARG A 162 11.38 8.19 8.81
C ARG A 162 12.30 8.01 7.61
N LEU A 163 12.37 6.80 7.07
CA LEU A 163 13.11 6.48 5.85
C LEU A 163 12.33 6.83 4.57
N GLY A 164 11.14 7.42 4.71
CA GLY A 164 10.29 7.82 3.60
C GLY A 164 9.47 6.66 3.00
N ILE A 165 9.33 5.55 3.71
CA ILE A 165 8.58 4.38 3.27
C ILE A 165 7.22 4.41 3.96
N PRO A 166 6.12 4.64 3.24
CA PRO A 166 4.78 4.54 3.78
C PRO A 166 4.49 3.15 4.33
N VAL A 167 3.75 3.09 5.44
CA VAL A 167 3.38 1.82 6.07
C VAL A 167 1.86 1.69 6.11
N LEU A 168 1.33 0.74 5.35
CA LEU A 168 -0.07 0.33 5.41
C LEU A 168 -0.17 -0.91 6.32
N VAL A 169 -0.96 -0.81 7.38
CA VAL A 169 -1.21 -1.95 8.26
C VAL A 169 -2.45 -2.70 7.78
N GLU A 170 -2.22 -3.91 7.30
CA GLU A 170 -3.26 -4.83 6.88
C GLU A 170 -4.03 -5.33 8.10
N ARG A 171 -5.35 -5.10 8.14
CA ARG A 171 -6.20 -5.37 9.30
C ARG A 171 -7.30 -6.40 9.03
N SER A 172 -7.19 -7.20 7.98
CA SER A 172 -8.21 -8.21 7.66
C SER A 172 -8.46 -9.17 8.82
N SER A 173 -7.45 -9.40 9.67
CA SER A 173 -7.58 -10.21 10.87
C SER A 173 -8.51 -9.62 11.93
N TYR A 174 -8.79 -8.31 11.87
CA TYR A 174 -9.67 -7.59 12.79
C TYR A 174 -11.09 -7.44 12.25
N GLU A 175 -11.35 -7.91 11.02
CA GLU A 175 -12.70 -7.89 10.46
C GLU A 175 -13.66 -8.71 11.33
N SER A 176 -14.79 -8.12 11.62
CA SER A 176 -15.84 -8.73 12.46
C SER A 176 -16.53 -9.91 11.76
N HIS A 177 -16.53 -9.89 10.41
CA HIS A 177 -17.18 -10.92 9.60
C HIS A 177 -16.13 -11.63 8.69
N PRO A 178 -16.18 -12.98 8.57
CA PRO A 178 -15.22 -13.72 7.72
C PRO A 178 -15.20 -13.26 6.26
N LEU A 179 -16.33 -12.87 5.70
CA LEU A 179 -16.41 -12.34 4.33
C LEU A 179 -15.80 -10.93 4.22
N GLY A 180 -15.73 -10.16 5.31
CA GLY A 180 -15.01 -8.91 5.36
C GLY A 180 -13.52 -9.08 5.05
N ARG A 181 -12.92 -10.17 5.51
CA ARG A 181 -11.52 -10.51 5.17
C ARG A 181 -11.32 -10.71 3.67
N MET A 182 -12.29 -11.31 3.01
CA MET A 182 -12.24 -11.56 1.55
C MET A 182 -12.40 -10.27 0.75
N GLU A 183 -13.05 -9.25 1.30
CA GLU A 183 -13.21 -7.96 0.63
C GLU A 183 -11.92 -7.14 0.58
N TRP A 184 -10.89 -7.49 1.37
CA TRP A 184 -9.59 -6.83 1.35
C TRP A 184 -8.89 -6.93 0.00
N ILE A 185 -9.18 -7.94 -0.79
CA ILE A 185 -8.70 -8.02 -2.18
C ILE A 185 -9.08 -6.77 -3.01
N ARG A 186 -10.20 -6.12 -2.67
CA ARG A 186 -10.66 -4.91 -3.36
C ARG A 186 -9.82 -3.67 -3.04
N LEU A 187 -9.08 -3.71 -1.92
CA LEU A 187 -8.15 -2.65 -1.55
C LEU A 187 -6.92 -2.67 -2.47
N TYR A 188 -6.40 -3.86 -2.76
CA TYR A 188 -5.20 -4.04 -3.57
C TYR A 188 -5.48 -3.91 -5.06
#